data_da9e724207a65c30d8ce44e8cd8ce81f
#
_entry.id   da9e724207a65c30d8ce44e8cd8ce81f
#
_cell.length_a   1.000
_cell.length_b   1.000
_cell.length_c   1.000
_cell.angle_alpha   90.00
_cell.angle_beta   90.00
_cell.angle_gamma   90.00
#
_symmetry.space_group_name_H-M   'P 1'
#
loop_
_entity.id
_entity.type
_entity.pdbx_description
1 polymer ?
#
loop_
_entity_poly.entity_id
_entity_poly.type
_entity_poly.pdbx_seq_one_letter_code
_entity_poly.pdbx_strand_id
1 'polypeptide(L)'
;GQWMNKHVVRDAPSKIQDAMDTFQHAPIMVVNVAVRHWRFIEKLGITSARWIDERSWFTGIRAPLSLNGEHMPFNPDKPTVLTFYIPFTKGISDKGLPYNTQSIMARSQLFAMPYREIEETLRNQLTKTFGPHGFDHERDITAIIANRWGHAYVIPQKGFYYGLEGEPAPRELIREGYGRVRFAHSE
;
A
#
# COMPACT_ATOMS: atom_id res chain seq x y z
N GLY A 1 6.19 -10.38 8.29
CA GLY A 1 7.35 -9.54 8.06
C GLY A 1 8.45 -9.73 9.09
N GLN A 2 9.62 -9.18 8.86
CA GLN A 2 10.82 -9.40 9.68
C GLN A 2 10.64 -9.02 11.16
N TRP A 3 9.82 -8.02 11.46
CA TRP A 3 9.48 -7.61 12.82
C TRP A 3 8.87 -8.74 13.67
N MET A 4 8.16 -9.69 13.04
CA MET A 4 7.63 -10.88 13.72
C MET A 4 8.68 -12.00 13.81
N ASN A 5 9.55 -12.11 12.80
CA ASN A 5 10.54 -13.19 12.75
C ASN A 5 11.47 -13.20 13.95
N LYS A 6 11.83 -12.04 14.50
CA LYS A 6 12.62 -11.92 15.75
C LYS A 6 12.00 -12.67 16.93
N HIS A 7 10.68 -12.74 17.00
CA HIS A 7 9.98 -13.45 18.07
C HIS A 7 9.91 -14.96 17.83
N VAL A 8 10.06 -15.38 16.57
CA VAL A 8 10.01 -16.80 16.16
C VAL A 8 11.42 -17.43 16.24
N VAL A 9 12.42 -16.76 15.68
CA VAL A 9 13.80 -17.26 15.58
C VAL A 9 14.70 -16.57 16.61
N ARG A 10 14.45 -16.84 17.89
CA ARG A 10 15.14 -16.19 19.02
C ARG A 10 16.62 -16.54 19.12
N ASP A 11 17.03 -17.65 18.54
CA ASP A 11 18.40 -18.18 18.48
C ASP A 11 19.19 -17.71 17.26
N ALA A 12 18.63 -16.80 16.47
CA ALA A 12 19.32 -16.26 15.30
C ALA A 12 20.66 -15.58 15.72
N PRO A 13 21.72 -15.71 14.92
CA PRO A 13 22.97 -14.98 15.14
C PRO A 13 22.74 -13.47 15.23
N SER A 14 23.54 -12.76 16.04
CA SER A 14 23.39 -11.31 16.26
C SER A 14 23.30 -10.52 14.96
N LYS A 15 24.18 -10.82 13.99
CA LYS A 15 24.14 -10.17 12.66
C LYS A 15 22.79 -10.28 11.93
N ILE A 16 22.09 -11.42 12.12
CA ILE A 16 20.75 -11.62 11.54
C ILE A 16 19.70 -10.84 12.33
N GLN A 17 19.82 -10.81 13.67
CA GLN A 17 18.93 -10.03 14.51
C GLN A 17 19.07 -8.52 14.22
N ASP A 18 20.30 -8.02 14.11
CA ASP A 18 20.59 -6.63 13.76
C ASP A 18 20.05 -6.27 12.38
N ALA A 19 20.23 -7.18 11.40
CA ALA A 19 19.65 -7.01 10.08
C ALA A 19 18.11 -6.92 10.13
N MET A 20 17.44 -7.78 10.90
CA MET A 20 15.98 -7.72 11.09
C MET A 20 15.51 -6.38 11.67
N ASP A 21 16.29 -5.76 12.54
CA ASP A 21 15.96 -4.48 13.16
C ASP A 21 15.95 -3.30 12.18
N THR A 22 16.63 -3.45 11.04
CA THR A 22 16.61 -2.43 9.98
C THR A 22 15.33 -2.44 9.16
N PHE A 23 14.49 -3.49 9.25
CA PHE A 23 13.24 -3.61 8.50
C PHE A 23 12.12 -2.82 9.19
N GLN A 24 12.14 -1.53 9.01
CA GLN A 24 11.07 -0.63 9.49
C GLN A 24 9.94 -0.58 8.45
N HIS A 25 8.69 -0.70 8.91
CA HIS A 25 7.53 -0.80 8.02
C HIS A 25 6.65 0.45 8.08
N ALA A 26 6.31 0.96 6.90
CA ALA A 26 5.28 1.99 6.76
C ALA A 26 3.89 1.37 6.73
N PRO A 27 2.90 1.99 7.37
CA PRO A 27 1.51 1.60 7.21
C PRO A 27 0.94 2.11 5.89
N ILE A 28 0.00 1.35 5.34
CA ILE A 28 -0.78 1.74 4.18
C ILE A 28 -2.23 1.32 4.36
N MET A 29 -3.14 2.08 3.77
CA MET A 29 -4.50 1.63 3.57
C MET A 29 -4.71 1.30 2.09
N VAL A 30 -5.31 0.14 1.83
CA VAL A 30 -5.76 -0.25 0.49
C VAL A 30 -7.27 -0.21 0.47
N VAL A 31 -7.83 0.65 -0.36
CA VAL A 31 -9.29 0.77 -0.49
C VAL A 31 -9.72 0.31 -1.87
N ASN A 32 -10.66 -0.62 -1.89
CA ASN A 32 -11.31 -1.08 -3.10
C ASN A 32 -12.69 -0.44 -3.21
N VAL A 33 -12.90 0.30 -4.29
CA VAL A 33 -14.16 0.97 -4.61
C VAL A 33 -14.79 0.25 -5.81
N ALA A 34 -15.89 -0.45 -5.56
CA ALA A 34 -16.66 -1.07 -6.62
C ALA A 34 -17.54 -0.03 -7.31
N VAL A 35 -17.47 0.04 -8.63
CA VAL A 35 -18.25 0.97 -9.45
C VAL A 35 -19.08 0.21 -10.49
N ARG A 36 -20.27 0.75 -10.82
CA ARG A 36 -21.21 0.14 -11.78
C ARG A 36 -20.66 0.09 -13.20
N HIS A 37 -19.84 1.05 -13.58
CA HIS A 37 -19.20 1.20 -14.87
C HIS A 37 -17.97 2.09 -14.72
N TRP A 38 -17.12 2.15 -15.74
CA TRP A 38 -15.90 2.96 -15.71
C TRP A 38 -15.74 3.84 -16.97
N ARG A 39 -16.83 4.18 -17.65
CA ARG A 39 -16.86 5.07 -18.84
C ARG A 39 -16.21 6.42 -18.57
N PHE A 40 -16.31 6.94 -17.35
CA PHE A 40 -15.69 8.20 -16.95
C PHE A 40 -14.15 8.15 -16.97
N ILE A 41 -13.56 6.99 -16.76
CA ILE A 41 -12.11 6.75 -16.87
C ILE A 41 -11.71 6.49 -18.32
N GLU A 42 -12.51 5.72 -19.06
CA GLU A 42 -12.31 5.48 -20.49
C GLU A 42 -12.26 6.80 -21.29
N LYS A 43 -13.15 7.73 -21.02
CA LYS A 43 -13.17 9.06 -21.65
C LYS A 43 -11.86 9.84 -21.49
N LEU A 44 -11.12 9.56 -20.43
CA LEU A 44 -9.80 10.15 -20.17
C LEU A 44 -8.66 9.37 -20.83
N GLY A 45 -8.92 8.18 -21.36
CA GLY A 45 -7.90 7.31 -21.95
C GLY A 45 -6.88 6.80 -20.95
N ILE A 46 -7.25 6.69 -19.67
CA ILE A 46 -6.36 6.25 -18.58
C ILE A 46 -6.82 4.93 -17.96
N THR A 47 -5.90 4.19 -17.36
CA THR A 47 -6.18 2.97 -16.57
C THR A 47 -5.71 3.08 -15.13
N SER A 48 -4.87 4.08 -14.87
CA SER A 48 -4.34 4.38 -13.54
C SER A 48 -4.05 5.86 -13.39
N ALA A 49 -4.00 6.33 -12.16
CA ALA A 49 -3.68 7.71 -11.83
C ALA A 49 -2.80 7.79 -10.58
N ARG A 50 -1.91 8.78 -10.54
CA ARG A 50 -1.26 9.24 -9.32
C ARG A 50 -1.89 10.56 -8.91
N TRP A 51 -2.22 10.66 -7.63
CA TRP A 51 -2.87 11.82 -7.06
C TRP A 51 -1.81 12.70 -6.38
N ILE A 52 -1.76 13.96 -6.76
CA ILE A 52 -0.86 14.96 -6.19
C ILE A 52 -1.70 15.82 -5.24
N ASP A 53 -1.16 16.10 -4.04
CA ASP A 53 -1.80 16.90 -2.98
C ASP A 53 -3.13 16.34 -2.42
N GLU A 54 -3.52 15.15 -2.83
CA GLU A 54 -4.68 14.44 -2.28
C GLU A 54 -4.22 13.34 -1.31
N ARG A 55 -5.18 12.75 -0.57
CA ARG A 55 -4.84 11.70 0.41
C ARG A 55 -4.42 10.40 -0.28
N SER A 56 -5.11 9.98 -1.32
CA SER A 56 -4.73 8.77 -2.06
C SER A 56 -3.56 9.06 -3.01
N TRP A 57 -2.62 8.14 -3.03
CA TRP A 57 -1.39 8.28 -3.81
C TRP A 57 -1.46 7.63 -5.18
N PHE A 58 -2.09 6.47 -5.27
CA PHE A 58 -2.19 5.70 -6.50
C PHE A 58 -3.56 5.04 -6.62
N THR A 59 -4.12 5.05 -7.80
CA THR A 59 -5.37 4.36 -8.14
C THR A 59 -5.21 3.63 -9.44
N GLY A 60 -5.70 2.41 -9.50
CA GLY A 60 -5.76 1.62 -10.74
C GLY A 60 -7.09 0.90 -10.88
N ILE A 61 -7.53 0.71 -12.13
CA ILE A 61 -8.62 -0.19 -12.46
C ILE A 61 -8.10 -1.62 -12.35
N ARG A 62 -8.87 -2.50 -11.72
CA ARG A 62 -8.57 -3.93 -11.71
C ARG A 62 -9.10 -4.57 -12.99
N ALA A 63 -8.18 -5.14 -13.76
CA ALA A 63 -8.57 -5.96 -14.91
C ALA A 63 -9.37 -7.19 -14.44
N PRO A 64 -10.39 -7.61 -15.19
CA PRO A 64 -11.10 -8.84 -14.91
C PRO A 64 -10.14 -10.04 -14.92
N LEU A 65 -10.34 -10.95 -13.98
CA LEU A 65 -9.60 -12.22 -13.97
C LEU A 65 -10.27 -13.19 -14.95
N SER A 66 -9.45 -13.81 -15.80
CA SER A 66 -9.88 -14.97 -16.57
C SER A 66 -9.70 -16.23 -15.73
N LEU A 67 -10.79 -16.90 -15.38
CA LEU A 67 -10.77 -18.16 -14.63
C LEU A 67 -11.31 -19.27 -15.51
N ASN A 68 -10.67 -20.43 -15.50
CA ASN A 68 -11.11 -21.64 -16.22
C ASN A 68 -11.37 -21.45 -17.74
N GLY A 69 -10.62 -20.57 -18.39
CA GLY A 69 -10.79 -20.29 -19.81
C GLY A 69 -11.92 -19.31 -20.16
N GLU A 70 -12.66 -18.83 -19.17
CA GLU A 70 -13.64 -17.77 -19.39
C GLU A 70 -12.94 -16.39 -19.42
N HIS A 71 -13.11 -15.70 -20.53
CA HIS A 71 -12.64 -14.34 -20.70
C HIS A 71 -13.76 -13.35 -20.35
N MET A 72 -13.58 -12.59 -19.28
CA MET A 72 -14.40 -11.41 -19.03
C MET A 72 -13.87 -10.25 -19.87
N PRO A 73 -14.65 -9.68 -20.80
CA PRO A 73 -14.20 -8.55 -21.59
C PRO A 73 -13.99 -7.32 -20.70
N PHE A 74 -12.91 -6.58 -20.96
CA PHE A 74 -12.64 -5.29 -20.32
C PHE A 74 -13.55 -4.23 -20.96
N ASN A 75 -14.79 -4.16 -20.50
CA ASN A 75 -15.87 -3.36 -21.05
C ASN A 75 -16.20 -2.19 -20.12
N PRO A 76 -16.13 -0.91 -20.58
CA PRO A 76 -16.40 0.27 -19.76
C PRO A 76 -17.85 0.35 -19.25
N ASP A 77 -18.78 -0.37 -19.87
CA ASP A 77 -20.19 -0.44 -19.45
C ASP A 77 -20.43 -1.44 -18.31
N LYS A 78 -19.43 -2.24 -17.98
CA LYS A 78 -19.53 -3.26 -16.93
C LYS A 78 -18.93 -2.77 -15.62
N PRO A 79 -19.36 -3.36 -14.48
CA PRO A 79 -18.77 -3.08 -13.18
C PRO A 79 -17.27 -3.38 -13.14
N THR A 80 -16.55 -2.59 -12.36
CA THR A 80 -15.14 -2.84 -12.04
C THR A 80 -14.81 -2.38 -10.63
N VAL A 81 -13.56 -2.62 -10.21
CA VAL A 81 -13.02 -2.18 -8.93
C VAL A 81 -11.87 -1.22 -9.16
N LEU A 82 -11.94 -0.06 -8.53
CA LEU A 82 -10.83 0.88 -8.42
C LEU A 82 -10.11 0.60 -7.12
N THR A 83 -8.81 0.33 -7.19
CA THR A 83 -7.99 0.09 -5.99
C THR A 83 -7.15 1.32 -5.69
N PHE A 84 -7.31 1.87 -4.49
CA PHE A 84 -6.57 3.01 -3.99
C PHE A 84 -5.50 2.57 -3.00
N TYR A 85 -4.28 3.05 -3.18
CA TYR A 85 -3.19 2.92 -2.23
C TYR A 85 -3.00 4.25 -1.51
N ILE A 86 -3.15 4.25 -0.19
CA ILE A 86 -3.15 5.46 0.63
C ILE A 86 -2.04 5.33 1.68
N PRO A 87 -0.83 5.87 1.41
CA PRO A 87 0.24 5.87 2.39
C PRO A 87 -0.03 6.89 3.50
N PHE A 88 0.33 6.54 4.73
CA PHE A 88 0.19 7.40 5.91
C PHE A 88 1.51 8.10 6.27
N THR A 89 2.07 8.84 5.32
CA THR A 89 3.35 9.56 5.50
C THR A 89 3.21 11.06 5.52
N LYS A 90 2.10 11.60 4.97
CA LYS A 90 1.87 13.04 4.87
C LYS A 90 1.82 13.70 6.24
N GLY A 91 2.60 14.76 6.43
CA GLY A 91 2.70 15.51 7.69
C GLY A 91 3.48 14.79 8.79
N ILE A 92 4.09 13.64 8.50
CA ILE A 92 4.95 12.89 9.41
C ILE A 92 6.38 12.87 8.89
N SER A 93 6.59 12.55 7.62
CA SER A 93 7.92 12.51 6.97
C SER A 93 8.69 13.82 7.05
N ASP A 94 7.98 14.94 7.05
CA ASP A 94 8.58 16.28 7.06
C ASP A 94 9.10 16.73 8.43
N LYS A 95 8.87 15.93 9.46
CA LYS A 95 9.26 16.30 10.84
C LYS A 95 10.69 15.95 11.22
N GLY A 96 11.47 15.33 10.33
CA GLY A 96 12.85 14.93 10.61
C GLY A 96 13.02 13.92 11.75
N LEU A 97 11.95 13.22 12.13
CA LEU A 97 11.94 12.23 13.19
C LEU A 97 12.56 10.89 12.72
N PRO A 98 13.10 10.07 13.65
CA PRO A 98 13.53 8.71 13.34
C PRO A 98 12.42 7.90 12.66
N TYR A 99 12.78 7.02 11.72
CA TYR A 99 11.81 6.25 10.92
C TYR A 99 10.86 5.38 11.75
N ASN A 100 11.34 4.78 12.84
CA ASN A 100 10.49 4.01 13.75
C ASN A 100 9.41 4.88 14.40
N THR A 101 9.78 6.10 14.83
CA THR A 101 8.83 7.07 15.40
C THR A 101 7.81 7.51 14.35
N GLN A 102 8.27 7.82 13.14
CA GLN A 102 7.36 8.14 12.02
C GLN A 102 6.38 6.99 11.75
N SER A 103 6.86 5.74 11.75
CA SER A 103 6.03 4.56 11.53
C SER A 103 4.98 4.36 12.63
N ILE A 104 5.34 4.59 13.89
CA ILE A 104 4.41 4.51 15.02
C ILE A 104 3.32 5.56 14.89
N MET A 105 3.69 6.82 14.61
CA MET A 105 2.74 7.92 14.44
C MET A 105 1.79 7.65 13.26
N ALA A 106 2.32 7.17 12.15
CA ALA A 106 1.55 6.85 10.96
C ALA A 106 0.56 5.70 11.20
N ARG A 107 0.96 4.67 11.95
CA ARG A 107 0.05 3.58 12.36
C ARG A 107 -1.05 4.08 13.28
N SER A 108 -0.71 4.93 14.24
CA SER A 108 -1.71 5.53 15.13
C SER A 108 -2.74 6.33 14.34
N GLN A 109 -2.34 7.12 13.36
CA GLN A 109 -3.26 7.84 12.48
C GLN A 109 -4.11 6.89 11.64
N LEU A 110 -3.51 5.84 11.05
CA LEU A 110 -4.22 4.85 10.24
C LEU A 110 -5.35 4.19 11.04
N PHE A 111 -5.06 3.76 12.28
CA PHE A 111 -6.05 3.04 13.09
C PHE A 111 -7.07 3.95 13.74
N ALA A 112 -6.72 5.20 14.02
CA ALA A 112 -7.63 6.20 14.57
C ALA A 112 -8.65 6.75 13.55
N MET A 113 -8.35 6.64 12.25
CA MET A 113 -9.20 7.20 11.21
C MET A 113 -10.53 6.46 11.11
N PRO A 114 -11.69 7.11 11.30
CA PRO A 114 -12.98 6.47 11.17
C PRO A 114 -13.30 6.14 9.70
N TYR A 115 -14.07 5.07 9.47
CA TYR A 115 -14.47 4.65 8.13
C TYR A 115 -15.20 5.76 7.37
N ARG A 116 -16.04 6.52 8.03
CA ARG A 116 -16.78 7.64 7.44
C ARG A 116 -15.83 8.67 6.80
N GLU A 117 -14.75 9.01 7.46
CA GLU A 117 -13.76 9.95 6.92
C GLU A 117 -13.09 9.39 5.64
N ILE A 118 -12.82 8.08 5.61
CA ILE A 118 -12.27 7.40 4.44
C ILE A 118 -13.26 7.49 3.28
N GLU A 119 -14.51 7.15 3.53
CA GLU A 119 -15.57 7.16 2.53
C GLU A 119 -15.81 8.56 1.97
N GLU A 120 -16.00 9.56 2.83
CA GLU A 120 -16.22 10.96 2.42
C GLU A 120 -15.04 11.50 1.60
N THR A 121 -13.81 11.23 2.03
CA THR A 121 -12.60 11.66 1.30
C THR A 121 -12.57 11.07 -0.11
N LEU A 122 -12.82 9.78 -0.25
CA LEU A 122 -12.79 9.12 -1.56
C LEU A 122 -13.93 9.56 -2.46
N ARG A 123 -15.16 9.70 -1.94
CA ARG A 123 -16.29 10.22 -2.71
C ARG A 123 -16.02 11.62 -3.25
N ASN A 124 -15.50 12.50 -2.39
CA ASN A 124 -15.14 13.86 -2.78
C ASN A 124 -14.02 13.91 -3.82
N GLN A 125 -12.96 13.12 -3.63
CA GLN A 125 -11.84 13.05 -4.56
C GLN A 125 -12.27 12.52 -5.93
N LEU A 126 -13.07 11.45 -5.97
CA LEU A 126 -13.60 10.88 -7.21
C LEU A 126 -14.56 11.86 -7.92
N THR A 127 -15.43 12.52 -7.15
CA THR A 127 -16.36 13.53 -7.72
C THR A 127 -15.61 14.71 -8.31
N LYS A 128 -14.63 15.24 -7.61
CA LYS A 128 -13.79 16.35 -8.09
C LYS A 128 -13.10 16.02 -9.40
N THR A 129 -12.58 14.80 -9.51
CA THR A 129 -11.80 14.38 -10.69
C THR A 129 -12.66 13.90 -11.83
N PHE A 130 -13.64 13.05 -11.56
CA PHE A 130 -14.40 12.34 -12.59
C PHE A 130 -15.82 12.87 -12.79
N GLY A 131 -16.32 13.73 -11.91
CA GLY A 131 -17.63 14.38 -12.06
C GLY A 131 -17.79 15.08 -13.42
N PRO A 132 -16.82 15.89 -13.90
CA PRO A 132 -16.88 16.50 -15.23
C PRO A 132 -16.97 15.50 -16.39
N HIS A 133 -16.62 14.23 -16.14
CA HIS A 133 -16.64 13.14 -17.11
C HIS A 133 -17.86 12.22 -16.96
N GLY A 134 -18.83 12.63 -16.12
CA GLY A 134 -20.11 11.93 -15.95
C GLY A 134 -20.18 10.94 -14.79
N PHE A 135 -19.19 10.97 -13.89
CA PHE A 135 -19.23 10.19 -12.63
C PHE A 135 -20.13 10.87 -11.60
N ASP A 136 -20.91 10.05 -10.91
CA ASP A 136 -21.76 10.45 -9.79
C ASP A 136 -21.54 9.44 -8.65
N HIS A 137 -21.01 9.92 -7.53
CA HIS A 137 -20.60 9.05 -6.43
C HIS A 137 -21.78 8.33 -5.72
N GLU A 138 -22.99 8.90 -5.77
CA GLU A 138 -24.18 8.26 -5.20
C GLU A 138 -24.71 7.14 -6.10
N ARG A 139 -24.72 7.40 -7.39
CA ARG A 139 -25.21 6.45 -8.38
C ARG A 139 -24.20 5.35 -8.71
N ASP A 140 -22.92 5.71 -8.86
CA ASP A 140 -21.92 4.85 -9.51
C ASP A 140 -21.12 3.99 -8.53
N ILE A 141 -20.95 4.41 -7.26
CA ILE A 141 -20.29 3.60 -6.23
C ILE A 141 -21.29 2.61 -5.63
N THR A 142 -20.95 1.33 -5.69
CA THR A 142 -21.78 0.25 -5.14
C THR A 142 -21.26 -0.32 -3.82
N ALA A 143 -19.95 -0.25 -3.59
CA ALA A 143 -19.33 -0.69 -2.33
C ALA A 143 -17.97 -0.04 -2.15
N ILE A 144 -17.55 0.11 -0.89
CA ILE A 144 -16.20 0.54 -0.50
C ILE A 144 -15.70 -0.41 0.58
N ILE A 145 -14.54 -0.99 0.37
CA ILE A 145 -13.86 -1.89 1.32
C ILE A 145 -12.49 -1.30 1.64
N ALA A 146 -12.24 -0.98 2.90
CA ALA A 146 -10.97 -0.41 3.36
C ALA A 146 -10.19 -1.43 4.19
N ASN A 147 -8.98 -1.75 3.75
CA ASN A 147 -8.05 -2.65 4.42
C ASN A 147 -6.90 -1.83 5.01
N ARG A 148 -6.70 -1.92 6.32
CA ARG A 148 -5.65 -1.21 7.05
C ARG A 148 -4.48 -2.15 7.31
N TRP A 149 -3.32 -1.83 6.74
CA TRP A 149 -2.08 -2.58 6.90
C TRP A 149 -1.10 -1.77 7.74
N GLY A 150 -0.98 -2.10 9.02
CA GLY A 150 -0.10 -1.38 9.95
C GLY A 150 1.40 -1.57 9.65
N HIS A 151 1.76 -2.70 9.03
CA HIS A 151 3.12 -3.06 8.63
C HIS A 151 3.07 -3.55 7.19
N ALA A 152 3.01 -2.64 6.23
CA ALA A 152 2.80 -2.98 4.82
C ALA A 152 4.10 -3.04 4.02
N TYR A 153 4.83 -1.94 3.96
CA TYR A 153 6.05 -1.85 3.15
C TYR A 153 7.25 -1.47 4.00
N VAL A 154 8.39 -2.06 3.70
CA VAL A 154 9.67 -1.64 4.28
C VAL A 154 9.96 -0.21 3.85
N ILE A 155 10.40 0.61 4.81
CA ILE A 155 10.99 1.92 4.56
C ILE A 155 12.49 1.69 4.38
N PRO A 156 13.03 1.71 3.16
CA PRO A 156 14.44 1.46 2.94
C PRO A 156 15.26 2.61 3.53
N GLN A 157 16.08 2.28 4.52
CA GLN A 157 17.02 3.22 5.12
C GLN A 157 18.33 3.23 4.32
N LYS A 158 19.19 4.22 4.61
CA LYS A 158 20.55 4.26 4.04
C LYS A 158 21.27 2.93 4.33
N GLY A 159 21.85 2.31 3.30
CA GLY A 159 22.54 1.02 3.41
C GLY A 159 21.64 -0.22 3.28
N PHE A 160 20.31 -0.08 3.28
CA PHE A 160 19.39 -1.23 3.24
C PHE A 160 19.60 -2.14 2.01
N TYR A 161 19.83 -1.57 0.84
CA TYR A 161 20.00 -2.32 -0.41
C TYR A 161 21.45 -2.71 -0.75
N TYR A 162 22.41 -1.88 -0.35
CA TYR A 162 23.81 -2.00 -0.82
C TYR A 162 24.81 -2.10 0.32
N GLY A 163 24.36 -2.13 1.57
CA GLY A 163 25.24 -2.08 2.73
C GLY A 163 25.84 -0.69 2.96
N LEU A 164 26.68 -0.59 3.97
CA LEU A 164 27.46 0.61 4.32
C LEU A 164 28.91 0.21 4.63
N GLU A 165 29.87 0.98 4.10
CA GLU A 165 31.29 0.87 4.49
C GLU A 165 31.89 -0.55 4.43
N GLY A 166 31.48 -1.34 3.42
CA GLY A 166 31.97 -2.71 3.24
C GLY A 166 31.15 -3.79 3.98
N GLU A 167 30.16 -3.39 4.78
CA GLU A 167 29.25 -4.32 5.40
C GLU A 167 28.17 -4.80 4.41
N PRO A 168 27.76 -6.08 4.47
CA PRO A 168 26.73 -6.59 3.59
C PRO A 168 25.37 -5.92 3.88
N ALA A 169 24.58 -5.77 2.83
CA ALA A 169 23.24 -5.19 2.97
C ALA A 169 22.36 -6.03 3.90
N PRO A 170 21.60 -5.42 4.82
CA PRO A 170 20.69 -6.14 5.74
C PRO A 170 19.77 -7.12 5.00
N ARG A 171 19.23 -6.73 3.86
CA ARG A 171 18.37 -7.60 3.05
C ARG A 171 19.11 -8.85 2.51
N GLU A 172 20.39 -8.77 2.18
CA GLU A 172 21.16 -9.92 1.71
C GLU A 172 21.47 -10.88 2.87
N LEU A 173 21.80 -10.37 4.06
CA LEU A 173 21.95 -11.17 5.26
C LEU A 173 20.68 -11.99 5.58
N ILE A 174 19.51 -11.34 5.50
CA ILE A 174 18.23 -12.04 5.72
C ILE A 174 17.99 -13.08 4.63
N ARG A 175 18.27 -12.77 3.37
CA ARG A 175 18.12 -13.70 2.25
C ARG A 175 19.00 -14.93 2.38
N GLU A 176 20.24 -14.78 2.87
CA GLU A 176 21.14 -15.91 3.13
C GLU A 176 20.63 -16.81 4.24
N GLY A 177 20.01 -16.23 5.28
CA GLY A 177 19.54 -16.94 6.44
C GLY A 177 20.69 -17.49 7.31
N TYR A 178 20.42 -18.54 8.11
CA TYR A 178 21.43 -19.20 8.92
C TYR A 178 21.06 -20.68 9.16
N GLY A 179 22.05 -21.56 9.25
CA GLY A 179 21.82 -23.00 9.42
C GLY A 179 20.81 -23.53 8.41
N ARG A 180 19.69 -24.09 8.90
CA ARG A 180 18.57 -24.55 8.06
C ARG A 180 17.44 -23.55 7.95
N VAL A 181 17.54 -22.39 8.60
CA VAL A 181 16.51 -21.36 8.59
C VAL A 181 16.67 -20.48 7.33
N ARG A 182 15.58 -20.30 6.63
CA ARG A 182 15.47 -19.38 5.47
C ARG A 182 14.26 -18.49 5.66
N PHE A 183 14.37 -17.24 5.20
CA PHE A 183 13.30 -16.26 5.28
C PHE A 183 12.71 -16.07 3.89
N ALA A 184 11.38 -16.11 3.80
CA ALA A 184 10.64 -15.89 2.56
C ALA A 184 9.58 -14.83 2.80
N HIS A 185 9.74 -13.69 2.16
CA HIS A 185 8.81 -12.57 2.20
C HIS A 185 8.98 -11.69 0.96
N SER A 186 8.06 -10.77 0.74
CA SER A 186 8.13 -9.79 -0.36
C SER A 186 9.13 -8.64 -0.12
N GLU A 187 9.78 -8.63 1.04
CA GLU A 187 10.74 -7.60 1.48
C GLU A 187 12.15 -7.86 0.95
#